data_229a3cac640ef53593ebf23cd078f47b
#
_entry.id   229a3cac640ef53593ebf23cd078f47b
#
_cell.length_a   1.000
_cell.length_b   1.000
_cell.length_c   1.000
_cell.angle_alpha   90.00
_cell.angle_beta   90.00
_cell.angle_gamma   90.00
#
_symmetry.space_group_name_H-M   'P 1'
#
loop_
_entity.id
_entity.type
_entity.pdbx_description
1 polymer ?
#
loop_
_entity_poly.entity_id
_entity_poly.type
_entity_poly.pdbx_seq_one_letter_code
_entity_poly.pdbx_strand_id
1 'polypeptide(L)'
;VLFRSTDNPEHLRGPNAAWWWGDEAALSSPLTPKIMRGRLRQFGKQGYSWLTTTPRGRNWIYQRFVQQPGTDTRLIRAATWQNPFLDEEFILSLMEEYSGDYARQELEGAFVAFEGLIYALFSRDTHITRRTYQPKDFAYLVGGIDHGFANPGVMLIGGVDGDGRIRIVHEEYVRRRRIEEWATVGQQLNQIWNVRTWFADPSEPDYIRQYREAGLNVVPADNTVNAGIQGVQNRLVLPPGGEPRLLLTEAAPYCASEFEQYQWLENAQGVKDQPRKANDHALDALRYLVRGVDLEMGATRFEVTASRYAG
;
A
#
# COMPACT_ATOMS: atom_id res chain seq x y z
N VAL A 1 -4.30 -34.49 5.06
CA VAL A 1 -4.37 -33.08 4.56
C VAL A 1 -3.09 -32.79 3.81
N LEU A 2 -3.20 -32.15 2.65
CA LEU A 2 -2.06 -31.79 1.81
C LEU A 2 -2.10 -30.27 1.61
N PHE A 3 -1.00 -29.58 1.92
CA PHE A 3 -0.84 -28.14 1.70
C PHE A 3 -0.10 -27.89 0.39
N ARG A 4 -0.60 -26.95 -0.40
CA ARG A 4 0.01 -26.55 -1.68
C ARG A 4 -0.16 -25.05 -1.91
N SER A 5 0.85 -24.43 -2.53
CA SER A 5 0.75 -23.05 -3.04
C SER A 5 -0.18 -22.98 -4.25
N THR A 6 -0.84 -21.85 -4.41
CA THR A 6 -1.68 -21.50 -5.56
C THR A 6 -1.00 -20.57 -6.56
N ASP A 7 0.28 -20.23 -6.36
CA ASP A 7 1.06 -19.35 -7.25
C ASP A 7 1.09 -19.87 -8.69
N ASN A 8 1.23 -21.19 -8.83
CA ASN A 8 1.06 -21.84 -10.11
C ASN A 8 -0.10 -22.86 -10.04
N PRO A 9 -1.29 -22.51 -10.56
CA PRO A 9 -2.47 -23.37 -10.51
C PRO A 9 -2.29 -24.74 -11.17
N GLU A 10 -1.37 -24.86 -12.14
CA GLU A 10 -1.09 -26.13 -12.82
C GLU A 10 -0.54 -27.21 -11.86
N HIS A 11 0.16 -26.81 -10.80
CA HIS A 11 0.67 -27.73 -9.77
C HIS A 11 -0.45 -28.37 -8.93
N LEU A 12 -1.68 -27.88 -9.03
CA LEU A 12 -2.85 -28.47 -8.37
C LEU A 12 -3.46 -29.62 -9.18
N ARG A 13 -3.01 -29.85 -10.41
CA ARG A 13 -3.40 -31.02 -11.21
C ARG A 13 -2.72 -32.26 -10.66
N GLY A 14 -3.46 -33.31 -10.44
CA GLY A 14 -2.94 -34.62 -10.03
C GLY A 14 -3.84 -35.29 -9.00
N PRO A 15 -3.84 -34.87 -7.73
CA PRO A 15 -4.59 -35.60 -6.70
C PRO A 15 -6.10 -35.42 -6.89
N ASN A 16 -6.88 -36.48 -6.59
CA ASN A 16 -8.31 -36.31 -6.34
C ASN A 16 -8.51 -35.93 -4.88
N ALA A 17 -9.47 -35.05 -4.62
CA ALA A 17 -9.77 -34.54 -3.29
C ALA A 17 -11.26 -34.73 -2.96
N ALA A 18 -11.56 -34.97 -1.68
CA ALA A 18 -12.92 -34.98 -1.18
C ALA A 18 -13.40 -33.54 -0.84
N TRP A 19 -12.47 -32.71 -0.45
CA TRP A 19 -12.71 -31.29 -0.16
C TRP A 19 -11.44 -30.48 -0.42
N TRP A 20 -11.63 -29.18 -0.58
CA TRP A 20 -10.55 -28.20 -0.74
C TRP A 20 -10.90 -26.92 0.02
N TRP A 21 -9.92 -26.39 0.71
CA TRP A 21 -9.97 -25.06 1.31
C TRP A 21 -8.92 -24.17 0.66
N GLY A 22 -9.36 -23.07 0.05
CA GLY A 22 -8.49 -22.02 -0.49
C GLY A 22 -8.53 -20.84 0.45
N ASP A 23 -7.41 -20.59 1.14
CA ASP A 23 -7.23 -19.42 1.97
C ASP A 23 -6.73 -18.25 1.12
N GLU A 24 -7.11 -17.03 1.49
CA GLU A 24 -6.86 -15.81 0.73
C GLU A 24 -7.16 -15.98 -0.78
N ALA A 25 -8.29 -16.58 -1.07
CA ALA A 25 -8.65 -17.01 -2.42
C ALA A 25 -8.70 -15.86 -3.44
N ALA A 26 -8.96 -14.62 -3.00
CA ALA A 26 -8.95 -13.44 -3.87
C ALA A 26 -7.59 -13.15 -4.49
N LEU A 27 -6.49 -13.61 -3.87
CA LEU A 27 -5.13 -13.49 -4.39
C LEU A 27 -4.81 -14.53 -5.46
N SER A 28 -5.54 -15.65 -5.47
CA SER A 28 -5.28 -16.73 -6.40
C SER A 28 -5.81 -16.46 -7.80
N SER A 29 -5.21 -17.11 -8.80
CA SER A 29 -5.71 -17.07 -10.18
C SER A 29 -7.15 -17.59 -10.28
N PRO A 30 -8.02 -16.99 -11.13
CA PRO A 30 -9.35 -17.53 -11.44
C PRO A 30 -9.33 -18.96 -11.99
N LEU A 31 -8.17 -19.45 -12.44
CA LEU A 31 -7.98 -20.80 -12.90
C LEU A 31 -7.92 -21.83 -11.75
N THR A 32 -7.46 -21.39 -10.57
CA THR A 32 -7.33 -22.25 -9.37
C THR A 32 -8.63 -22.97 -9.01
N PRO A 33 -9.77 -22.28 -8.78
CA PRO A 33 -11.02 -22.96 -8.46
C PRO A 33 -11.56 -23.83 -9.61
N LYS A 34 -11.26 -23.47 -10.87
CA LYS A 34 -11.66 -24.30 -12.03
C LYS A 34 -10.90 -25.63 -12.03
N ILE A 35 -9.59 -25.61 -11.81
CA ILE A 35 -8.77 -26.82 -11.69
C ILE A 35 -9.23 -27.66 -10.50
N MET A 36 -9.41 -27.05 -9.33
CA MET A 36 -9.82 -27.75 -8.12
C MET A 36 -11.20 -28.37 -8.25
N ARG A 37 -12.17 -27.72 -8.91
CA ARG A 37 -13.49 -28.31 -9.19
C ARG A 37 -13.36 -29.64 -9.93
N GLY A 38 -12.44 -29.75 -10.89
CA GLY A 38 -12.17 -30.99 -11.60
C GLY A 38 -11.48 -32.09 -10.73
N ARG A 39 -10.96 -31.72 -9.56
CA ARG A 39 -10.28 -32.64 -8.61
C ARG A 39 -11.18 -33.11 -7.46
N LEU A 40 -12.32 -32.42 -7.22
CA LEU A 40 -13.28 -32.74 -6.16
C LEU A 40 -14.15 -33.95 -6.53
N ARG A 41 -13.52 -35.11 -6.70
CA ARG A 41 -14.18 -36.35 -7.16
C ARG A 41 -13.60 -37.59 -6.50
N GLN A 42 -13.13 -37.50 -5.28
CA GLN A 42 -12.59 -38.64 -4.58
C GLN A 42 -13.65 -39.73 -4.34
N PHE A 43 -13.32 -40.95 -4.61
CA PHE A 43 -14.24 -42.11 -4.54
C PHE A 43 -15.50 -41.98 -5.41
N GLY A 44 -15.39 -41.27 -6.54
CA GLY A 44 -16.52 -41.07 -7.46
C GLY A 44 -17.63 -40.14 -6.93
N LYS A 45 -17.44 -39.52 -5.78
CA LYS A 45 -18.40 -38.56 -5.17
C LYS A 45 -17.96 -37.12 -5.37
N GLN A 46 -18.94 -36.23 -5.56
CA GLN A 46 -18.68 -34.80 -5.60
C GLN A 46 -18.22 -34.32 -4.24
N GLY A 47 -17.11 -33.57 -4.23
CA GLY A 47 -16.53 -32.96 -3.02
C GLY A 47 -16.96 -31.50 -2.85
N TYR A 48 -16.45 -30.88 -1.80
CA TYR A 48 -16.78 -29.51 -1.39
C TYR A 48 -15.56 -28.60 -1.52
N SER A 49 -15.82 -27.32 -1.77
CA SER A 49 -14.80 -26.25 -1.71
C SER A 49 -15.21 -25.18 -0.72
N TRP A 50 -14.24 -24.75 0.09
CA TRP A 50 -14.34 -23.62 0.98
C TRP A 50 -13.32 -22.57 0.55
N LEU A 51 -13.75 -21.33 0.46
CA LEU A 51 -12.88 -20.21 0.13
C LEU A 51 -13.01 -19.18 1.24
N THR A 52 -11.88 -18.83 1.83
CA THR A 52 -11.79 -17.73 2.78
C THR A 52 -10.96 -16.61 2.16
N THR A 53 -11.39 -15.36 2.33
CA THR A 53 -10.68 -14.22 1.78
C THR A 53 -11.25 -12.91 2.28
N THR A 54 -10.40 -11.90 2.38
CA THR A 54 -10.84 -10.51 2.32
C THR A 54 -11.26 -10.19 0.89
N PRO A 55 -12.41 -9.53 0.67
CA PRO A 55 -12.79 -9.06 -0.67
C PRO A 55 -11.72 -8.15 -1.27
N ARG A 56 -11.52 -8.23 -2.59
CA ARG A 56 -10.59 -7.35 -3.31
C ARG A 56 -11.26 -6.86 -4.58
N GLY A 57 -11.90 -5.70 -4.49
CA GLY A 57 -12.62 -5.14 -5.62
C GLY A 57 -13.70 -6.08 -6.16
N ARG A 58 -14.07 -5.91 -7.42
CA ARG A 58 -15.01 -6.78 -8.15
C ARG A 58 -14.30 -7.87 -8.96
N ASN A 59 -13.39 -8.60 -8.30
CA ASN A 59 -12.60 -9.68 -8.90
C ASN A 59 -13.44 -10.93 -9.22
N TRP A 60 -12.78 -12.05 -9.55
CA TRP A 60 -13.43 -13.31 -9.89
C TRP A 60 -14.28 -13.91 -8.75
N ILE A 61 -13.96 -13.62 -7.48
CA ILE A 61 -14.79 -13.99 -6.31
C ILE A 61 -16.13 -13.25 -6.38
N TYR A 62 -16.08 -11.92 -6.56
CA TYR A 62 -17.29 -11.12 -6.72
C TYR A 62 -18.16 -11.60 -7.89
N GLN A 63 -17.56 -11.83 -9.06
CA GLN A 63 -18.27 -12.31 -10.24
C GLN A 63 -18.99 -13.64 -9.97
N ARG A 64 -18.27 -14.58 -9.33
CA ARG A 64 -18.79 -15.94 -9.10
C ARG A 64 -19.80 -16.03 -7.96
N PHE A 65 -19.62 -15.29 -6.87
CA PHE A 65 -20.41 -15.46 -5.63
C PHE A 65 -21.42 -14.35 -5.38
N VAL A 66 -21.27 -13.19 -6.03
CA VAL A 66 -22.18 -12.04 -5.88
C VAL A 66 -22.94 -11.75 -7.17
N GLN A 67 -22.24 -11.60 -8.30
CA GLN A 67 -22.86 -11.18 -9.56
C GLN A 67 -23.56 -12.34 -10.27
N GLN A 68 -22.98 -13.52 -10.28
CA GLN A 68 -23.50 -14.74 -10.94
C GLN A 68 -23.39 -15.95 -10.00
N PRO A 69 -24.11 -15.95 -8.86
CA PRO A 69 -24.05 -17.07 -7.93
C PRO A 69 -24.65 -18.33 -8.56
N GLY A 70 -23.89 -19.43 -8.49
CA GLY A 70 -24.41 -20.74 -8.88
C GLY A 70 -25.39 -21.27 -7.83
N THR A 71 -26.27 -22.20 -8.24
CA THR A 71 -27.22 -22.84 -7.33
C THR A 71 -26.57 -23.69 -6.26
N ASP A 72 -25.32 -24.07 -6.47
CA ASP A 72 -24.47 -24.87 -5.59
C ASP A 72 -23.48 -24.02 -4.74
N THR A 73 -23.65 -22.70 -4.74
CA THR A 73 -22.74 -21.78 -4.06
C THR A 73 -23.43 -20.99 -2.95
N ARG A 74 -22.69 -20.70 -1.87
CA ARG A 74 -23.14 -19.86 -0.75
C ARG A 74 -22.07 -18.87 -0.38
N LEU A 75 -22.44 -17.60 -0.25
CA LEU A 75 -21.60 -16.55 0.28
C LEU A 75 -21.97 -16.30 1.74
N ILE A 76 -20.97 -16.30 2.61
CA ILE A 76 -21.07 -15.87 4.00
C ILE A 76 -20.15 -14.67 4.16
N ARG A 77 -20.68 -13.57 4.66
CA ARG A 77 -19.89 -12.38 5.04
C ARG A 77 -19.88 -12.25 6.55
N ALA A 78 -18.72 -11.88 7.07
CA ALA A 78 -18.54 -11.56 8.48
C ALA A 78 -17.74 -10.27 8.59
N ALA A 79 -18.19 -9.34 9.40
CA ALA A 79 -17.42 -8.14 9.73
C ALA A 79 -16.47 -8.45 10.89
N THR A 80 -15.34 -7.72 10.95
CA THR A 80 -14.31 -7.91 11.99
C THR A 80 -14.88 -7.82 13.41
N TRP A 81 -15.79 -6.89 13.67
CA TRP A 81 -16.43 -6.74 14.99
C TRP A 81 -17.43 -7.84 15.35
N GLN A 82 -17.78 -8.72 14.42
CA GLN A 82 -18.61 -9.89 14.70
C GLN A 82 -17.81 -11.06 15.28
N ASN A 83 -16.48 -10.95 15.30
CA ASN A 83 -15.62 -11.96 15.90
C ASN A 83 -15.56 -11.75 17.43
N PRO A 84 -16.18 -12.62 18.24
CA PRO A 84 -16.25 -12.47 19.69
C PRO A 84 -14.92 -12.72 20.40
N PHE A 85 -13.91 -13.16 19.69
CA PHE A 85 -12.57 -13.45 20.24
C PHE A 85 -11.57 -12.31 20.05
N LEU A 86 -11.97 -11.25 19.35
CA LEU A 86 -11.12 -10.06 19.19
C LEU A 86 -11.39 -9.08 20.32
N ASP A 87 -10.31 -8.45 20.79
CA ASP A 87 -10.36 -7.36 21.76
C ASP A 87 -11.01 -6.12 21.13
N GLU A 88 -11.88 -5.47 21.90
CA GLU A 88 -12.57 -4.26 21.47
C GLU A 88 -11.57 -3.12 21.18
N GLU A 89 -10.52 -2.96 22.00
CA GLU A 89 -9.48 -1.96 21.78
C GLU A 89 -8.72 -2.21 20.46
N PHE A 90 -8.49 -3.48 20.11
CA PHE A 90 -7.89 -3.84 18.82
C PHE A 90 -8.80 -3.46 17.65
N ILE A 91 -10.11 -3.74 17.75
CA ILE A 91 -11.07 -3.36 16.70
C ILE A 91 -11.11 -1.83 16.54
N LEU A 92 -11.16 -1.09 17.65
CA LEU A 92 -11.16 0.37 17.62
C LEU A 92 -9.87 0.92 16.97
N SER A 93 -8.71 0.34 17.29
CA SER A 93 -7.44 0.75 16.66
C SER A 93 -7.43 0.54 15.15
N LEU A 94 -8.03 -0.55 14.65
CA LEU A 94 -8.17 -0.79 13.21
C LEU A 94 -9.15 0.22 12.58
N MET A 95 -10.24 0.57 13.27
CA MET A 95 -11.19 1.57 12.79
C MET A 95 -10.60 2.99 12.74
N GLU A 96 -9.64 3.29 13.61
CA GLU A 96 -8.88 4.55 13.55
C GLU A 96 -7.84 4.55 12.43
N GLU A 97 -7.24 3.40 12.14
CA GLU A 97 -6.20 3.24 11.13
C GLU A 97 -6.76 3.19 9.70
N TYR A 98 -7.91 2.53 9.52
CA TYR A 98 -8.51 2.30 8.21
C TYR A 98 -9.61 3.32 7.91
N SER A 99 -9.68 3.79 6.67
CA SER A 99 -10.66 4.80 6.25
C SER A 99 -11.32 4.47 4.91
N GLY A 100 -12.49 5.05 4.67
CA GLY A 100 -13.19 5.01 3.39
C GLY A 100 -13.49 3.59 2.90
N ASP A 101 -13.26 3.35 1.62
CA ASP A 101 -13.55 2.08 0.96
C ASP A 101 -12.63 0.95 1.42
N TYR A 102 -11.41 1.26 1.87
CA TYR A 102 -10.52 0.26 2.44
C TYR A 102 -11.04 -0.29 3.77
N ALA A 103 -11.53 0.58 4.66
CA ALA A 103 -12.18 0.15 5.90
C ALA A 103 -13.40 -0.75 5.62
N ARG A 104 -14.23 -0.38 4.64
CA ARG A 104 -15.37 -1.20 4.21
C ARG A 104 -14.93 -2.56 3.67
N GLN A 105 -13.86 -2.61 2.91
CA GLN A 105 -13.30 -3.86 2.40
C GLN A 105 -12.76 -4.74 3.52
N GLU A 106 -11.84 -4.21 4.34
CA GLU A 106 -11.09 -4.99 5.34
C GLU A 106 -11.90 -5.29 6.61
N LEU A 107 -12.73 -4.35 7.07
CA LEU A 107 -13.47 -4.50 8.32
C LEU A 107 -14.90 -5.03 8.15
N GLU A 108 -15.56 -4.69 7.03
CA GLU A 108 -16.95 -5.11 6.78
C GLU A 108 -17.04 -6.30 5.82
N GLY A 109 -15.94 -6.74 5.22
CA GLY A 109 -15.95 -7.76 4.18
C GLY A 109 -16.78 -7.35 2.96
N ALA A 110 -16.79 -6.04 2.64
CA ALA A 110 -17.54 -5.50 1.52
C ALA A 110 -16.76 -5.63 0.21
N PHE A 111 -17.43 -6.01 -0.88
CA PHE A 111 -16.87 -5.91 -2.23
C PHE A 111 -17.01 -4.48 -2.73
N VAL A 112 -16.00 -3.68 -2.48
CA VAL A 112 -15.97 -2.27 -2.90
C VAL A 112 -15.48 -2.17 -4.34
N ALA A 113 -16.15 -1.35 -5.15
CA ALA A 113 -15.63 -0.97 -6.45
C ALA A 113 -14.76 0.28 -6.27
N PHE A 114 -13.49 0.16 -6.54
CA PHE A 114 -12.61 1.32 -6.60
C PHE A 114 -12.86 2.02 -7.94
N GLU A 115 -13.70 3.05 -7.92
CA GLU A 115 -14.00 3.87 -9.09
C GLU A 115 -13.27 5.21 -8.99
N GLY A 116 -12.62 5.63 -10.07
CA GLY A 116 -12.00 6.95 -10.17
C GLY A 116 -10.63 7.08 -9.50
N LEU A 117 -10.38 8.23 -8.87
CA LEU A 117 -9.09 8.59 -8.29
C LEU A 117 -8.77 7.77 -7.03
N ILE A 118 -7.52 7.30 -6.94
CA ILE A 118 -7.01 6.60 -5.76
C ILE A 118 -7.00 7.52 -4.55
N TYR A 119 -6.62 8.79 -4.74
CA TYR A 119 -6.52 9.80 -3.70
C TYR A 119 -7.62 10.85 -3.83
N ALA A 120 -8.88 10.42 -3.87
CA ALA A 120 -10.04 11.29 -4.07
C ALA A 120 -10.21 12.38 -3.00
N LEU A 121 -9.59 12.23 -1.82
CA LEU A 121 -9.59 13.24 -0.77
C LEU A 121 -8.61 14.38 -1.01
N PHE A 122 -7.66 14.20 -1.94
CA PHE A 122 -6.68 15.25 -2.22
C PHE A 122 -7.35 16.44 -2.90
N SER A 123 -7.07 17.62 -2.39
CA SER A 123 -7.38 18.89 -3.07
C SER A 123 -6.24 19.89 -2.82
N ARG A 124 -5.95 20.73 -3.81
CA ARG A 124 -4.88 21.73 -3.69
C ARG A 124 -5.15 22.72 -2.57
N ASP A 125 -6.41 23.13 -2.39
CA ASP A 125 -6.80 24.10 -1.37
C ASP A 125 -6.58 23.60 0.06
N THR A 126 -6.71 22.30 0.27
CA THR A 126 -6.60 21.68 1.59
C THR A 126 -5.20 21.11 1.86
N HIS A 127 -4.54 20.57 0.81
CA HIS A 127 -3.33 19.75 0.99
C HIS A 127 -2.05 20.41 0.48
N ILE A 128 -2.13 21.63 -0.08
CA ILE A 128 -0.95 22.41 -0.44
C ILE A 128 -0.82 23.62 0.47
N THR A 129 0.34 23.76 1.09
CA THR A 129 0.65 24.91 1.93
C THR A 129 1.69 25.80 1.24
N ARG A 130 1.49 27.13 1.39
CA ARG A 130 2.45 28.15 0.95
C ARG A 130 3.53 28.43 1.99
N ARG A 131 3.44 27.78 3.16
CA ARG A 131 4.43 27.96 4.21
C ARG A 131 5.76 27.38 3.75
N THR A 132 6.82 28.17 3.91
CA THR A 132 8.20 27.73 3.73
C THR A 132 8.71 27.12 5.02
N TYR A 133 9.41 26.00 4.93
CA TYR A 133 9.96 25.27 6.07
C TYR A 133 11.48 25.23 6.00
N GLN A 134 12.09 25.13 7.19
CA GLN A 134 13.52 24.91 7.38
C GLN A 134 13.73 23.56 8.08
N PRO A 135 14.92 22.94 7.97
CA PRO A 135 15.19 21.65 8.65
C PRO A 135 14.85 21.64 10.15
N LYS A 136 15.09 22.75 10.84
CA LYS A 136 14.82 22.92 12.28
C LYS A 136 13.33 22.90 12.67
N ASP A 137 12.43 23.03 11.69
CA ASP A 137 10.97 23.03 11.94
C ASP A 137 10.44 21.61 12.15
N PHE A 138 11.28 20.58 11.97
CA PHE A 138 10.94 19.18 12.04
C PHE A 138 11.72 18.43 13.11
N ALA A 139 11.13 17.36 13.63
CA ALA A 139 11.83 16.43 14.50
C ALA A 139 12.91 15.68 13.73
N TYR A 140 12.63 15.31 12.49
CA TYR A 140 13.58 14.72 11.56
C TYR A 140 13.06 14.82 10.11
N LEU A 141 13.97 14.59 9.14
CA LEU A 141 13.63 14.54 7.73
C LEU A 141 13.96 13.17 7.16
N VAL A 142 13.10 12.73 6.25
CA VAL A 142 13.24 11.46 5.51
C VAL A 142 13.06 11.70 4.02
N GLY A 143 13.59 10.80 3.20
CA GLY A 143 13.44 10.88 1.75
C GLY A 143 12.74 9.65 1.18
N GLY A 144 12.10 9.83 0.03
CA GLY A 144 11.61 8.75 -0.82
C GLY A 144 12.27 8.82 -2.18
N ILE A 145 12.66 7.67 -2.73
CA ILE A 145 13.32 7.57 -4.04
C ILE A 145 12.57 6.57 -4.91
N ASP A 146 12.08 7.04 -6.07
CA ASP A 146 11.65 6.19 -7.18
C ASP A 146 12.67 6.26 -8.30
N HIS A 147 13.17 5.09 -8.73
CA HIS A 147 14.23 5.03 -9.74
C HIS A 147 13.65 5.13 -11.15
N GLY A 148 14.24 5.98 -11.97
CA GLY A 148 13.88 6.10 -13.38
C GLY A 148 15.02 6.65 -14.23
N PHE A 149 15.11 6.18 -15.49
CA PHE A 149 15.96 6.75 -16.52
C PHE A 149 15.13 7.14 -17.74
N ALA A 150 14.51 6.19 -18.44
CA ALA A 150 13.58 6.47 -19.52
C ALA A 150 12.30 7.15 -19.00
N ASN A 151 11.79 6.67 -17.88
CA ASN A 151 10.78 7.32 -17.07
C ASN A 151 11.43 8.34 -16.12
N PRO A 152 10.67 9.26 -15.54
CA PRO A 152 11.19 10.13 -14.49
C PRO A 152 11.73 9.33 -13.32
N GLY A 153 12.91 9.71 -12.82
CA GLY A 153 13.32 9.36 -11.46
C GLY A 153 12.91 10.49 -10.53
N VAL A 154 12.67 10.15 -9.28
CA VAL A 154 12.15 11.08 -8.27
C VAL A 154 12.90 10.96 -6.95
N MET A 155 13.23 12.10 -6.35
CA MET A 155 13.61 12.22 -4.95
C MET A 155 12.66 13.20 -4.25
N LEU A 156 11.95 12.74 -3.24
CA LEU A 156 11.11 13.56 -2.36
C LEU A 156 11.76 13.68 -0.99
N ILE A 157 11.60 14.87 -0.37
CA ILE A 157 11.97 15.06 1.04
C ILE A 157 10.73 15.42 1.84
N GLY A 158 10.48 14.66 2.90
CA GLY A 158 9.43 14.89 3.88
C GLY A 158 10.01 15.24 5.24
N GLY A 159 9.59 16.36 5.80
CA GLY A 159 9.82 16.72 7.18
C GLY A 159 8.73 16.13 8.07
N VAL A 160 9.13 15.47 9.16
CA VAL A 160 8.23 14.82 10.12
C VAL A 160 8.27 15.63 11.42
N ASP A 161 7.10 16.08 11.89
CA ASP A 161 6.99 16.80 13.17
C ASP A 161 6.85 15.83 14.36
N GLY A 162 6.76 16.38 15.57
CA GLY A 162 6.65 15.60 16.81
C GLY A 162 5.38 14.76 16.92
N ASP A 163 4.34 15.08 16.14
CA ASP A 163 3.06 14.35 16.07
C ASP A 163 3.02 13.34 14.92
N GLY A 164 4.13 13.19 14.17
CA GLY A 164 4.23 12.30 13.01
C GLY A 164 3.49 12.81 11.78
N ARG A 165 3.20 14.13 11.71
CA ARG A 165 2.68 14.75 10.49
C ARG A 165 3.81 14.96 9.51
N ILE A 166 3.53 14.78 8.23
CA ILE A 166 4.51 14.87 7.15
C ILE A 166 4.26 16.11 6.31
N ARG A 167 5.33 16.85 6.01
CA ARG A 167 5.33 17.97 5.08
C ARG A 167 6.33 17.69 3.97
N ILE A 168 5.89 17.54 2.71
CA ILE A 168 6.79 17.38 1.58
C ILE A 168 7.35 18.74 1.22
N VAL A 169 8.65 18.91 1.44
CA VAL A 169 9.35 20.20 1.38
C VAL A 169 10.24 20.35 0.17
N HIS A 170 10.53 19.25 -0.55
CA HIS A 170 11.36 19.26 -1.76
C HIS A 170 11.00 18.11 -2.68
N GLU A 171 11.09 18.37 -4.00
CA GLU A 171 10.90 17.40 -5.06
C GLU A 171 11.97 17.60 -6.15
N GLU A 172 12.68 16.54 -6.47
CA GLU A 172 13.43 16.38 -7.70
C GLU A 172 12.70 15.39 -8.60
N TYR A 173 12.34 15.83 -9.82
CA TYR A 173 11.58 15.02 -10.77
C TYR A 173 12.18 15.17 -12.16
N VAL A 174 13.06 14.23 -12.56
CA VAL A 174 13.86 14.39 -13.78
C VAL A 174 13.97 13.09 -14.56
N ARG A 175 13.91 13.18 -15.90
CA ARG A 175 14.19 12.07 -16.82
C ARG A 175 15.64 12.07 -17.26
N ARG A 176 16.14 10.91 -17.65
CA ARG A 176 17.46 10.72 -18.27
C ARG A 176 18.64 11.21 -17.42
N ARG A 177 18.50 11.15 -16.10
CA ARG A 177 19.57 11.40 -15.15
C ARG A 177 20.20 10.06 -14.76
N ARG A 178 21.53 9.96 -14.86
CA ARG A 178 22.29 8.77 -14.48
C ARG A 178 22.36 8.63 -12.96
N ILE A 179 22.64 7.43 -12.50
CA ILE A 179 22.67 7.14 -11.04
C ILE A 179 23.74 7.96 -10.31
N GLU A 180 24.91 8.19 -10.93
CA GLU A 180 25.99 8.99 -10.35
C GLU A 180 25.57 10.45 -10.15
N GLU A 181 24.77 10.97 -11.11
CA GLU A 181 24.21 12.33 -11.02
C GLU A 181 23.13 12.40 -9.95
N TRP A 182 22.29 11.35 -9.80
CA TRP A 182 21.33 11.24 -8.74
C TRP A 182 21.99 11.15 -7.36
N ALA A 183 23.09 10.40 -7.24
CA ALA A 183 23.87 10.32 -6.01
C ALA A 183 24.44 11.69 -5.62
N THR A 184 24.94 12.45 -6.60
CA THR A 184 25.42 13.82 -6.39
C THR A 184 24.31 14.75 -5.91
N VAL A 185 23.12 14.68 -6.54
CA VAL A 185 21.94 15.45 -6.10
C VAL A 185 21.54 15.07 -4.68
N GLY A 186 21.49 13.77 -4.38
CA GLY A 186 21.20 13.29 -3.03
C GLY A 186 22.17 13.82 -1.97
N GLN A 187 23.48 13.90 -2.29
CA GLN A 187 24.50 14.51 -1.41
C GLN A 187 24.22 16.00 -1.18
N GLN A 188 23.91 16.75 -2.22
CA GLN A 188 23.58 18.19 -2.11
C GLN A 188 22.31 18.39 -1.27
N LEU A 189 21.28 17.61 -1.51
CA LEU A 189 20.05 17.64 -0.72
C LEU A 189 20.31 17.29 0.74
N ASN A 190 21.19 16.31 1.00
CA ASN A 190 21.55 15.94 2.36
C ASN A 190 22.28 17.03 3.10
N GLN A 191 23.14 17.82 2.41
CA GLN A 191 23.79 18.99 2.97
C GLN A 191 22.80 20.09 3.38
N ILE A 192 21.72 20.27 2.61
CA ILE A 192 20.71 21.31 2.85
C ILE A 192 19.71 20.86 3.91
N TRP A 193 19.20 19.64 3.80
CA TRP A 193 18.06 19.15 4.57
C TRP A 193 18.44 18.21 5.69
N ASN A 194 19.65 17.67 5.73
CA ASN A 194 20.11 16.68 6.73
C ASN A 194 19.14 15.47 6.82
N VAL A 195 18.84 14.88 5.68
CA VAL A 195 17.89 13.74 5.58
C VAL A 195 18.45 12.54 6.35
N ARG A 196 17.72 12.05 7.34
CA ARG A 196 18.12 10.95 8.21
C ARG A 196 18.18 9.61 7.47
N THR A 197 17.16 9.33 6.68
CA THR A 197 16.99 8.06 5.97
C THR A 197 16.29 8.30 4.62
N TRP A 198 16.78 7.65 3.59
CA TRP A 198 16.15 7.61 2.27
C TRP A 198 15.55 6.22 2.05
N PHE A 199 14.26 6.15 1.75
CA PHE A 199 13.55 4.92 1.41
C PHE A 199 13.47 4.81 -0.10
N ALA A 200 14.15 3.81 -0.68
CA ALA A 200 14.26 3.65 -2.13
C ALA A 200 13.56 2.39 -2.62
N ASP A 201 13.05 2.43 -3.86
CA ASP A 201 12.51 1.25 -4.53
C ASP A 201 13.48 0.07 -4.42
N PRO A 202 13.06 -1.08 -3.88
CA PRO A 202 13.90 -2.26 -3.75
C PRO A 202 14.20 -2.97 -5.07
N SER A 203 13.53 -2.62 -6.18
CA SER A 203 13.71 -3.28 -7.48
C SER A 203 15.09 -3.10 -8.09
N GLU A 204 15.83 -2.03 -7.68
CA GLU A 204 17.15 -1.69 -8.18
C GLU A 204 18.21 -1.69 -7.05
N PRO A 205 18.62 -2.86 -6.57
CA PRO A 205 19.54 -2.96 -5.42
C PRO A 205 20.93 -2.37 -5.71
N ASP A 206 21.36 -2.38 -6.96
CA ASP A 206 22.62 -1.76 -7.37
C ASP A 206 22.58 -0.23 -7.24
N TYR A 207 21.44 0.40 -7.46
CA TYR A 207 21.28 1.84 -7.26
C TYR A 207 21.32 2.18 -5.77
N ILE A 208 20.67 1.39 -4.93
CA ILE A 208 20.74 1.54 -3.47
C ILE A 208 22.19 1.45 -2.99
N ARG A 209 22.98 0.50 -3.51
CA ARG A 209 24.39 0.38 -3.21
C ARG A 209 25.17 1.64 -3.59
N GLN A 210 25.00 2.16 -4.81
CA GLN A 210 25.69 3.35 -5.28
C GLN A 210 25.36 4.60 -4.46
N TYR A 211 24.11 4.78 -4.05
CA TYR A 211 23.75 5.86 -3.11
C TYR A 211 24.47 5.71 -1.77
N ARG A 212 24.59 4.49 -1.23
CA ARG A 212 25.33 4.24 0.03
C ARG A 212 26.82 4.50 -0.12
N GLU A 213 27.42 4.11 -1.24
CA GLU A 213 28.81 4.41 -1.57
C GLU A 213 29.05 5.93 -1.68
N ALA A 214 28.06 6.69 -2.11
CA ALA A 214 28.06 8.15 -2.09
C ALA A 214 27.80 8.77 -0.70
N GLY A 215 27.66 7.96 0.34
CA GLY A 215 27.48 8.44 1.73
C GLY A 215 26.06 8.77 2.14
N LEU A 216 25.04 8.37 1.35
CA LEU A 216 23.64 8.53 1.73
C LEU A 216 23.17 7.32 2.54
N ASN A 217 22.40 7.57 3.60
CA ASN A 217 21.75 6.51 4.36
C ASN A 217 20.47 6.04 3.63
N VAL A 218 20.63 5.12 2.68
CA VAL A 218 19.53 4.60 1.86
C VAL A 218 19.18 3.18 2.29
N VAL A 219 17.89 2.92 2.50
CA VAL A 219 17.35 1.60 2.82
C VAL A 219 16.32 1.18 1.77
N PRO A 220 16.18 -0.12 1.48
CA PRO A 220 15.10 -0.58 0.63
C PRO A 220 13.76 -0.30 1.31
N ALA A 221 12.82 0.26 0.56
CA ALA A 221 11.48 0.54 1.03
C ALA A 221 10.61 -0.73 1.11
N ASP A 222 9.61 -0.72 1.98
CA ASP A 222 8.48 -1.64 1.85
C ASP A 222 7.61 -1.14 0.67
N ASN A 223 7.64 -1.87 -0.45
CA ASN A 223 6.92 -1.52 -1.67
C ASN A 223 5.53 -2.14 -1.76
N THR A 224 4.96 -2.61 -0.65
CA THR A 224 3.58 -3.11 -0.58
C THR A 224 2.60 -2.02 -1.01
N VAL A 225 2.07 -2.14 -2.23
CA VAL A 225 1.33 -1.06 -2.91
C VAL A 225 0.10 -0.62 -2.12
N ASN A 226 -0.76 -1.57 -1.73
CA ASN A 226 -2.02 -1.23 -1.04
C ASN A 226 -1.79 -0.64 0.35
N ALA A 227 -0.84 -1.17 1.13
CA ALA A 227 -0.49 -0.61 2.43
C ALA A 227 0.08 0.82 2.30
N GLY A 228 0.90 1.05 1.28
CA GLY A 228 1.42 2.40 0.99
C GLY A 228 0.34 3.39 0.56
N ILE A 229 -0.59 2.96 -0.30
CA ILE A 229 -1.75 3.78 -0.71
C ILE A 229 -2.58 4.16 0.53
N GLN A 230 -2.90 3.18 1.38
CA GLN A 230 -3.67 3.42 2.60
C GLN A 230 -2.97 4.37 3.56
N GLY A 231 -1.65 4.21 3.77
CA GLY A 231 -0.86 5.11 4.61
C GLY A 231 -0.93 6.57 4.15
N VAL A 232 -0.95 6.80 2.84
CA VAL A 232 -1.16 8.14 2.25
C VAL A 232 -2.60 8.59 2.42
N GLN A 233 -3.61 7.76 2.09
CA GLN A 233 -5.04 8.10 2.22
C GLN A 233 -5.41 8.52 3.64
N ASN A 234 -4.96 7.78 4.65
CA ASN A 234 -5.20 8.10 6.07
C ASN A 234 -4.67 9.47 6.46
N ARG A 235 -3.57 9.92 5.86
CA ARG A 235 -2.96 11.23 6.13
C ARG A 235 -3.61 12.38 5.37
N LEU A 236 -4.38 12.09 4.32
CA LEU A 236 -5.17 13.10 3.60
C LEU A 236 -6.49 13.43 4.30
N VAL A 237 -6.93 12.63 5.27
CA VAL A 237 -8.16 12.93 6.02
C VAL A 237 -8.01 14.26 6.75
N LEU A 238 -8.98 15.17 6.53
CA LEU A 238 -9.06 16.45 7.24
C LEU A 238 -9.82 16.23 8.56
N PRO A 239 -9.15 16.29 9.72
CA PRO A 239 -9.84 16.15 11.00
C PRO A 239 -10.66 17.40 11.31
N PRO A 240 -11.75 17.30 12.09
CA PRO A 240 -12.56 18.45 12.48
C PRO A 240 -11.72 19.55 13.16
N GLY A 241 -11.67 20.75 12.55
CA GLY A 241 -10.93 21.90 13.09
C GLY A 241 -9.41 21.81 13.06
N GLY A 242 -8.85 20.80 12.36
CA GLY A 242 -7.41 20.57 12.27
C GLY A 242 -6.87 20.64 10.85
N GLU A 243 -5.60 20.29 10.69
CA GLU A 243 -4.91 20.16 9.41
C GLU A 243 -4.72 18.68 9.05
N PRO A 244 -4.64 18.32 7.76
CA PRO A 244 -4.26 16.98 7.32
C PRO A 244 -2.89 16.58 7.87
N ARG A 245 -2.68 15.28 8.05
CA ARG A 245 -1.39 14.76 8.50
C ARG A 245 -0.33 14.75 7.38
N LEU A 246 -0.74 14.92 6.13
CA LEU A 246 0.14 15.09 4.97
C LEU A 246 -0.20 16.39 4.26
N LEU A 247 0.81 17.26 4.12
CA LEU A 247 0.74 18.45 3.26
C LEU A 247 1.92 18.43 2.29
N LEU A 248 1.66 18.95 1.08
CA LEU A 248 2.70 19.32 0.14
C LEU A 248 3.01 20.80 0.29
N THR A 249 4.24 21.20 0.02
CA THR A 249 4.57 22.60 -0.26
C THR A 249 4.49 22.86 -1.77
N GLU A 250 4.56 24.11 -2.17
CA GLU A 250 4.64 24.50 -3.58
C GLU A 250 5.91 23.96 -4.29
N ALA A 251 6.88 23.41 -3.53
CA ALA A 251 8.09 22.78 -4.04
C ALA A 251 7.87 21.34 -4.56
N ALA A 252 6.64 20.80 -4.48
CA ALA A 252 6.31 19.44 -4.95
C ALA A 252 5.21 19.46 -6.03
N PRO A 253 5.41 20.14 -7.17
CA PRO A 253 4.36 20.34 -8.17
C PRO A 253 4.00 19.07 -8.93
N TYR A 254 4.95 18.17 -9.21
CA TYR A 254 4.67 16.90 -9.91
C TYR A 254 3.91 15.93 -9.00
N CYS A 255 4.28 15.82 -7.74
CA CYS A 255 3.55 15.04 -6.75
C CYS A 255 2.08 15.52 -6.66
N ALA A 256 1.84 16.83 -6.58
CA ALA A 256 0.49 17.38 -6.58
C ALA A 256 -0.28 17.04 -7.87
N SER A 257 0.37 17.12 -9.04
CA SER A 257 -0.24 16.77 -10.32
C SER A 257 -0.57 15.29 -10.44
N GLU A 258 0.29 14.41 -9.92
CA GLU A 258 0.05 12.97 -9.92
C GLU A 258 -1.10 12.59 -8.98
N PHE A 259 -1.27 13.24 -7.83
CA PHE A 259 -2.43 13.06 -6.96
C PHE A 259 -3.77 13.26 -7.69
N GLU A 260 -3.83 14.21 -8.60
CA GLU A 260 -5.03 14.55 -9.36
C GLU A 260 -5.33 13.58 -10.50
N GLN A 261 -4.36 12.73 -10.87
CA GLN A 261 -4.44 11.84 -12.03
C GLN A 261 -4.36 10.36 -11.69
N TYR A 262 -3.89 10.00 -10.48
CA TYR A 262 -3.66 8.61 -10.12
C TYR A 262 -4.96 7.85 -9.92
N GLN A 263 -5.17 6.85 -10.76
CA GLN A 263 -6.42 6.12 -10.87
C GLN A 263 -6.24 4.63 -10.72
N TRP A 264 -7.30 3.97 -10.28
CA TRP A 264 -7.38 2.53 -10.32
C TRP A 264 -7.42 2.01 -11.76
N LEU A 265 -6.84 0.83 -11.98
CA LEU A 265 -6.89 0.18 -13.28
C LEU A 265 -8.31 -0.31 -13.57
N GLU A 266 -8.91 0.19 -14.66
CA GLU A 266 -10.20 -0.26 -15.16
C GLU A 266 -10.01 -1.18 -16.38
N ASN A 267 -10.76 -2.28 -16.45
CA ASN A 267 -10.83 -3.14 -17.61
C ASN A 267 -12.28 -3.58 -17.86
N ALA A 268 -12.51 -4.34 -18.95
CA ALA A 268 -13.84 -4.83 -19.34
C ALA A 268 -14.56 -5.67 -18.26
N GLN A 269 -13.85 -6.14 -17.23
CA GLN A 269 -14.40 -6.90 -16.12
C GLN A 269 -14.60 -6.04 -14.85
N GLY A 270 -14.39 -4.72 -14.92
CA GLY A 270 -14.51 -3.75 -13.84
C GLY A 270 -13.18 -3.22 -13.33
N VAL A 271 -13.23 -2.44 -12.26
CA VAL A 271 -12.05 -1.85 -11.63
C VAL A 271 -11.26 -2.92 -10.90
N LYS A 272 -9.95 -2.96 -11.11
CA LYS A 272 -9.03 -3.84 -10.38
C LYS A 272 -8.50 -3.13 -9.14
N ASP A 273 -8.21 -3.89 -8.10
CA ASP A 273 -7.48 -3.44 -6.92
C ASP A 273 -5.96 -3.30 -7.24
N GLN A 274 -5.69 -2.59 -8.32
CA GLN A 274 -4.35 -2.25 -8.78
C GLN A 274 -4.37 -0.85 -9.39
N PRO A 275 -3.41 0.00 -9.05
CA PRO A 275 -3.29 1.31 -9.67
C PRO A 275 -2.89 1.18 -11.15
N ARG A 276 -3.35 2.13 -11.95
CA ARG A 276 -2.88 2.30 -13.32
C ARG A 276 -1.44 2.81 -13.29
N LYS A 277 -0.53 2.06 -13.87
CA LYS A 277 0.88 2.44 -13.99
C LYS A 277 1.07 3.53 -15.05
N ALA A 278 0.84 4.78 -14.66
CA ALA A 278 1.04 5.96 -15.51
C ALA A 278 1.08 7.22 -14.63
N ASN A 279 2.15 8.01 -14.75
CA ASN A 279 2.36 9.24 -14.01
C ASN A 279 2.21 9.03 -12.49
N ASP A 280 2.95 8.07 -11.94
CA ASP A 280 2.87 7.61 -10.56
C ASP A 280 4.23 7.67 -9.81
N HIS A 281 5.25 8.25 -10.43
CA HIS A 281 6.62 8.23 -9.93
C HIS A 281 6.81 9.00 -8.62
N ALA A 282 6.25 10.21 -8.53
CA ALA A 282 6.29 10.98 -7.30
C ALA A 282 5.44 10.35 -6.21
N LEU A 283 4.31 9.74 -6.57
CA LEU A 283 3.45 9.02 -5.62
C LEU A 283 4.08 7.70 -5.15
N ASP A 284 4.87 7.02 -6.00
CA ASP A 284 5.62 5.84 -5.59
C ASP A 284 6.71 6.25 -4.58
N ALA A 285 7.50 7.30 -4.86
CA ALA A 285 8.47 7.85 -3.91
C ALA A 285 7.79 8.30 -2.59
N LEU A 286 6.62 8.94 -2.67
CA LEU A 286 5.83 9.34 -1.50
C LEU A 286 5.37 8.14 -0.67
N ARG A 287 4.88 7.07 -1.30
CA ARG A 287 4.48 5.84 -0.62
C ARG A 287 5.64 5.20 0.13
N TYR A 288 6.82 5.14 -0.48
CA TYR A 288 8.02 4.62 0.17
C TYR A 288 8.39 5.43 1.40
N LEU A 289 8.36 6.76 1.30
CA LEU A 289 8.61 7.67 2.41
C LEU A 289 7.58 7.49 3.53
N VAL A 290 6.29 7.54 3.22
CA VAL A 290 5.21 7.41 4.19
C VAL A 290 5.26 6.06 4.88
N ARG A 291 5.46 4.98 4.13
CA ARG A 291 5.55 3.63 4.68
C ARG A 291 6.76 3.45 5.60
N GLY A 292 7.88 4.05 5.23
CA GLY A 292 9.08 4.09 6.07
C GLY A 292 8.81 4.75 7.44
N VAL A 293 8.14 5.90 7.43
CA VAL A 293 7.72 6.59 8.66
C VAL A 293 6.78 5.74 9.51
N ASP A 294 5.79 5.07 8.90
CA ASP A 294 4.84 4.21 9.61
C ASP A 294 5.52 3.06 10.33
N LEU A 295 6.45 2.40 9.65
CA LEU A 295 7.18 1.26 10.21
C LEU A 295 8.11 1.69 11.37
N GLU A 296 8.78 2.84 11.23
CA GLU A 296 9.62 3.39 12.31
C GLU A 296 8.78 3.78 13.53
N MET A 297 7.64 4.44 13.34
CA MET A 297 6.73 4.82 14.43
C MET A 297 6.11 3.58 15.11
N GLY A 298 5.75 2.56 14.33
CA GLY A 298 5.24 1.29 14.86
C GLY A 298 6.28 0.57 15.73
N ALA A 299 7.53 0.47 15.28
CA ALA A 299 8.62 -0.12 16.04
C ALA A 299 8.84 0.60 17.39
N THR A 300 8.84 1.94 17.38
CA THR A 300 9.01 2.75 18.62
C THR A 300 7.87 2.53 19.62
N ARG A 301 6.62 2.35 19.17
CA ARG A 301 5.49 2.03 20.05
C ARG A 301 5.65 0.67 20.72
N PHE A 302 6.12 -0.35 20.00
CA PHE A 302 6.38 -1.68 20.56
C PHE A 302 7.48 -1.68 21.61
N GLU A 303 8.57 -0.95 21.41
CA GLU A 303 9.66 -0.82 22.40
C GLU A 303 9.19 -0.14 23.70
N VAL A 304 8.40 0.92 23.59
CA VAL A 304 7.84 1.63 24.76
C VAL A 304 6.86 0.73 25.53
N THR A 305 6.06 -0.08 24.83
CA THR A 305 5.12 -1.01 25.48
C THR A 305 5.85 -2.16 26.14
N ALA A 306 6.86 -2.76 25.50
CA ALA A 306 7.69 -3.82 26.08
C ALA A 306 8.45 -3.35 27.33
N SER A 307 8.96 -2.12 27.35
CA SER A 307 9.62 -1.52 28.52
C SER A 307 8.69 -1.29 29.71
N ARG A 308 7.38 -1.09 29.49
CA ARG A 308 6.38 -0.92 30.57
C ARG A 308 5.96 -2.23 31.23
N TYR A 309 6.14 -3.36 30.58
CA TYR A 309 5.82 -4.69 31.11
C TYR A 309 7.04 -5.48 31.62
N ALA A 310 8.25 -4.92 31.50
CA ALA A 310 9.50 -5.53 31.97
C ALA A 310 10.03 -4.91 33.27
N GLY A 311 9.24 -4.08 33.96
CA GLY A 311 9.55 -3.43 35.22
C GLY A 311 8.74 -3.96 36.39
#